data_3ba13c3ea55bc0649d84f036090944ee
#
_entry.id   3ba13c3ea55bc0649d84f036090944ee
#
_cell.length_a   1.000
_cell.length_b   1.000
_cell.length_c   1.000
_cell.angle_alpha   90.00
_cell.angle_beta   90.00
_cell.angle_gamma   90.00
#
_symmetry.space_group_name_H-M   'P 1'
#
loop_
_entity.id
_entity.type
_entity.pdbx_description
1 polymer ?
#
loop_
_entity_poly.entity_id
_entity_poly.type
_entity_poly.pdbx_seq_one_letter_code
_entity_poly.pdbx_strand_id
1 'polypeptide(L)'
;MGRGLLIGLACMACGGCYASTEPATDVGQSSATLHAHGTANNGEATSYFELWPTGAPSRPVSTGAGFHWPAGASGPFSRTVDGLYPSTSYSFRVCGRDDSGGSTVCAQTRTFTTIAATQDELWGGFFGSPSFNGYVRAKAGPDGQNASGHLSASNFNGFVTCLRVTGNRAAVGGVGQNSAMIMTVVDNGPTGTDTFQRSVAPVAVAPNCAAASFANQVPVATDSEGFIVIDAP
;
A
#
# COMPACT_ATOMS: atom_id res chain seq x y z
N MET A 1 -8.59 -35.28 -27.51
CA MET A 1 -9.68 -35.21 -26.52
C MET A 1 -9.34 -34.15 -25.51
N GLY A 2 -9.76 -32.89 -25.73
CA GLY A 2 -9.51 -31.77 -24.88
C GLY A 2 -10.53 -31.71 -23.73
N ARG A 3 -10.10 -31.87 -22.50
CA ARG A 3 -10.92 -31.60 -21.32
C ARG A 3 -10.97 -30.09 -21.10
N GLY A 4 -12.05 -29.47 -21.56
CA GLY A 4 -12.38 -28.10 -21.19
C GLY A 4 -12.63 -28.03 -19.68
N LEU A 5 -11.80 -27.27 -18.98
CA LEU A 5 -11.99 -26.91 -17.59
C LEU A 5 -13.16 -25.92 -17.52
N LEU A 6 -14.33 -26.39 -17.16
CA LEU A 6 -15.48 -25.55 -16.82
C LEU A 6 -15.15 -24.83 -15.53
N ILE A 7 -14.73 -23.58 -15.65
CA ILE A 7 -14.61 -22.65 -14.53
C ILE A 7 -16.05 -22.35 -14.09
N GLY A 8 -16.45 -22.96 -12.97
CA GLY A 8 -17.76 -22.74 -12.38
C GLY A 8 -17.94 -21.26 -12.00
N LEU A 9 -18.75 -20.56 -12.78
CA LEU A 9 -19.24 -19.23 -12.46
C LEU A 9 -20.22 -19.38 -11.31
N ALA A 10 -19.77 -19.17 -10.07
CA ALA A 10 -20.68 -19.04 -8.92
C ALA A 10 -21.39 -17.69 -9.03
N CYS A 11 -22.50 -17.69 -9.75
CA CYS A 11 -23.39 -16.55 -9.88
C CYS A 11 -24.29 -16.50 -8.66
N MET A 12 -23.97 -15.69 -7.65
CA MET A 12 -24.92 -15.33 -6.60
C MET A 12 -25.79 -14.19 -7.10
N ALA A 13 -27.07 -14.49 -7.30
CA ALA A 13 -28.06 -13.54 -7.79
C ALA A 13 -28.44 -12.55 -6.68
N CYS A 14 -27.88 -11.34 -6.75
CA CYS A 14 -28.49 -10.15 -6.16
C CYS A 14 -29.09 -9.30 -7.29
N GLY A 15 -30.24 -8.71 -7.07
CA GLY A 15 -31.03 -8.06 -8.11
C GLY A 15 -30.42 -6.82 -8.76
N GLY A 16 -29.20 -6.37 -8.38
CA GLY A 16 -28.64 -5.10 -8.81
C GLY A 16 -27.27 -5.15 -9.49
N CYS A 17 -26.30 -5.90 -8.98
CA CYS A 17 -24.95 -5.91 -9.54
C CYS A 17 -24.29 -7.30 -9.48
N TYR A 18 -23.42 -7.57 -10.44
CA TYR A 18 -22.55 -8.74 -10.46
C TYR A 18 -21.10 -8.28 -10.53
N ALA A 19 -20.22 -9.06 -9.93
CA ALA A 19 -18.80 -8.85 -10.09
C ALA A 19 -18.07 -10.19 -10.12
N SER A 20 -16.96 -10.26 -10.84
CA SER A 20 -16.06 -11.42 -10.83
C SER A 20 -14.63 -10.94 -10.56
N THR A 21 -13.94 -11.60 -9.64
CA THR A 21 -12.52 -11.36 -9.38
C THR A 21 -11.69 -12.14 -10.39
N GLU A 22 -10.78 -11.45 -11.07
CA GLU A 22 -9.85 -12.02 -12.04
C GLU A 22 -8.44 -12.15 -11.42
N PRO A 23 -7.51 -12.91 -12.03
CA PRO A 23 -6.15 -13.02 -11.52
C PRO A 23 -5.44 -11.67 -11.48
N ALA A 24 -4.62 -11.43 -10.45
CA ALA A 24 -3.72 -10.28 -10.41
C ALA A 24 -2.60 -10.43 -11.43
N THR A 25 -2.12 -9.30 -11.97
CA THR A 25 -0.93 -9.22 -12.85
C THR A 25 0.08 -8.23 -12.31
N ASP A 26 1.21 -8.08 -13.01
CA ASP A 26 2.29 -7.15 -12.67
C ASP A 26 2.68 -7.21 -11.19
N VAL A 27 2.72 -8.44 -10.66
CA VAL A 27 3.04 -8.67 -9.27
C VAL A 27 4.53 -8.41 -9.06
N GLY A 28 4.82 -7.30 -8.38
CA GLY A 28 6.15 -6.86 -7.99
C GLY A 28 6.49 -7.25 -6.54
N GLN A 29 7.58 -6.68 -6.01
CA GLN A 29 7.95 -6.86 -4.61
C GLN A 29 7.04 -6.09 -3.65
N SER A 30 6.50 -4.95 -4.08
CA SER A 30 5.66 -4.08 -3.24
C SER A 30 4.39 -3.59 -3.94
N SER A 31 4.05 -4.16 -5.10
CA SER A 31 2.88 -3.76 -5.87
C SER A 31 2.25 -4.93 -6.63
N ALA A 32 0.98 -4.77 -7.02
CA ALA A 32 0.28 -5.67 -7.93
C ALA A 32 -0.86 -4.93 -8.63
N THR A 33 -1.28 -5.41 -9.81
CA THR A 33 -2.47 -4.94 -10.50
C THR A 33 -3.60 -5.95 -10.30
N LEU A 34 -4.65 -5.53 -9.62
CA LEU A 34 -5.87 -6.32 -9.38
C LEU A 34 -6.84 -6.12 -10.54
N HIS A 35 -7.49 -7.19 -10.97
CA HIS A 35 -8.44 -7.18 -12.09
C HIS A 35 -9.79 -7.73 -11.66
N ALA A 36 -10.84 -7.19 -12.27
CA ALA A 36 -12.21 -7.65 -12.09
C ALA A 36 -13.06 -7.28 -13.31
N HIS A 37 -14.20 -7.93 -13.39
CA HIS A 37 -15.28 -7.53 -14.28
C HIS A 37 -16.49 -7.14 -13.43
N GLY A 38 -17.09 -5.98 -13.70
CA GLY A 38 -18.28 -5.48 -13.02
C GLY A 38 -19.47 -5.40 -13.96
N THR A 39 -20.67 -5.51 -13.43
CA THR A 39 -21.95 -5.35 -14.16
C THR A 39 -22.96 -4.69 -13.24
N ALA A 40 -23.54 -3.59 -13.70
CA ALA A 40 -24.71 -2.94 -13.12
C ALA A 40 -25.93 -3.25 -13.95
N ASN A 41 -26.92 -3.99 -13.40
CA ASN A 41 -28.09 -4.43 -14.18
C ASN A 41 -29.14 -3.31 -14.31
N ASN A 42 -29.95 -3.10 -13.29
CA ASN A 42 -31.12 -2.22 -13.35
C ASN A 42 -30.93 -0.86 -12.63
N GLY A 43 -29.80 -0.66 -11.97
CA GLY A 43 -29.47 0.52 -11.21
C GLY A 43 -28.00 0.87 -11.32
N GLU A 44 -27.61 2.04 -10.84
CA GLU A 44 -26.22 2.43 -10.71
C GLU A 44 -25.54 1.59 -9.61
N ALA A 45 -24.28 1.25 -9.81
CA ALA A 45 -23.53 0.43 -8.86
C ALA A 45 -22.09 0.92 -8.72
N THR A 46 -21.52 0.70 -7.53
CA THR A 46 -20.11 0.97 -7.26
C THR A 46 -19.40 -0.33 -6.94
N SER A 47 -18.31 -0.60 -7.67
CA SER A 47 -17.43 -1.75 -7.43
C SER A 47 -16.08 -1.29 -6.87
N TYR A 48 -15.53 -2.05 -5.93
CA TYR A 48 -14.23 -1.79 -5.30
C TYR A 48 -13.53 -3.09 -4.95
N PHE A 49 -12.22 -3.02 -4.78
CA PHE A 49 -11.45 -4.17 -4.31
C PHE A 49 -11.27 -4.13 -2.80
N GLU A 50 -11.31 -5.30 -2.20
CA GLU A 50 -10.83 -5.57 -0.85
C GLU A 50 -9.56 -6.42 -0.93
N LEU A 51 -8.55 -6.08 -0.14
CA LEU A 51 -7.24 -6.71 -0.11
C LEU A 51 -6.79 -6.92 1.35
N TRP A 52 -6.17 -8.06 1.66
CA TRP A 52 -5.61 -8.37 2.98
C TRP A 52 -4.50 -9.43 2.88
N PRO A 53 -3.51 -9.44 3.79
CA PRO A 53 -2.55 -10.53 3.88
C PRO A 53 -3.27 -11.86 4.16
N THR A 54 -2.93 -12.91 3.41
CA THR A 54 -3.55 -14.23 3.58
C THR A 54 -3.23 -14.78 4.98
N GLY A 55 -4.26 -15.16 5.74
CA GLY A 55 -4.11 -15.58 7.13
C GLY A 55 -4.38 -14.49 8.18
N ALA A 56 -4.58 -13.23 7.75
CA ALA A 56 -5.04 -12.13 8.61
C ALA A 56 -6.48 -11.70 8.23
N PRO A 57 -7.50 -12.52 8.48
CA PRO A 57 -8.84 -12.37 7.89
C PRO A 57 -9.65 -11.18 8.41
N SER A 58 -9.19 -10.45 9.39
CA SER A 58 -10.07 -9.59 10.19
C SER A 58 -10.27 -8.18 9.65
N ARG A 59 -9.52 -7.71 8.67
CA ARG A 59 -9.73 -6.37 8.08
C ARG A 59 -9.31 -6.33 6.61
N PRO A 60 -10.23 -6.64 5.69
CA PRO A 60 -9.99 -6.26 4.30
C PRO A 60 -9.92 -4.73 4.22
N VAL A 61 -8.83 -4.22 3.65
CA VAL A 61 -8.66 -2.80 3.38
C VAL A 61 -9.27 -2.52 2.01
N SER A 62 -10.20 -1.56 1.95
CA SER A 62 -10.68 -1.08 0.65
C SER A 62 -9.55 -0.36 -0.07
N THR A 63 -9.28 -0.72 -1.31
CA THR A 63 -8.17 -0.16 -2.10
C THR A 63 -8.50 1.22 -2.71
N GLY A 64 -9.23 2.08 -1.97
CA GLY A 64 -9.57 3.45 -2.38
C GLY A 64 -10.94 3.58 -3.05
N ALA A 65 -11.17 4.71 -3.77
CA ALA A 65 -12.46 5.02 -4.39
C ALA A 65 -12.95 3.92 -5.32
N GLY A 66 -14.23 3.57 -5.19
CA GLY A 66 -14.87 2.57 -6.04
C GLY A 66 -14.96 3.01 -7.50
N PHE A 67 -15.18 2.04 -8.37
CA PHE A 67 -15.49 2.25 -9.78
C PHE A 67 -17.01 2.33 -9.95
N HIS A 68 -17.49 3.47 -10.44
CA HIS A 68 -18.94 3.70 -10.63
C HIS A 68 -19.41 3.18 -11.99
N TRP A 69 -20.52 2.47 -11.99
CA TRP A 69 -21.18 1.88 -13.15
C TRP A 69 -22.56 2.50 -13.35
N PRO A 70 -22.84 3.14 -14.49
CA PRO A 70 -24.21 3.48 -14.86
C PRO A 70 -25.10 2.25 -14.99
N ALA A 71 -26.39 2.40 -14.83
CA ALA A 71 -27.37 1.32 -15.02
C ALA A 71 -27.21 0.64 -16.40
N GLY A 72 -27.19 -0.67 -16.43
CA GLY A 72 -26.99 -1.49 -17.62
C GLY A 72 -25.53 -1.57 -18.12
N ALA A 73 -24.58 -0.88 -17.48
CA ALA A 73 -23.18 -0.93 -17.88
C ALA A 73 -22.47 -2.18 -17.33
N SER A 74 -21.51 -2.68 -18.11
CA SER A 74 -20.63 -3.75 -17.67
C SER A 74 -19.27 -3.68 -18.37
N GLY A 75 -18.23 -4.19 -17.74
CA GLY A 75 -16.90 -4.24 -18.33
C GLY A 75 -15.80 -4.62 -17.36
N PRO A 76 -14.58 -4.81 -17.88
CA PRO A 76 -13.40 -5.00 -17.05
C PRO A 76 -12.97 -3.69 -16.39
N PHE A 77 -12.36 -3.80 -15.22
CA PHE A 77 -11.65 -2.71 -14.57
C PHE A 77 -10.49 -3.26 -13.75
N SER A 78 -9.52 -2.41 -13.48
CA SER A 78 -8.34 -2.79 -12.73
C SER A 78 -7.89 -1.68 -11.80
N ARG A 79 -7.06 -2.06 -10.83
CA ARG A 79 -6.42 -1.14 -9.91
C ARG A 79 -5.03 -1.64 -9.54
N THR A 80 -4.04 -0.80 -9.71
CA THR A 80 -2.73 -1.03 -9.13
C THR A 80 -2.77 -0.67 -7.66
N VAL A 81 -2.26 -1.56 -6.82
CA VAL A 81 -2.07 -1.40 -5.39
C VAL A 81 -0.58 -1.41 -5.11
N ASP A 82 -0.15 -0.46 -4.31
CA ASP A 82 1.24 -0.32 -3.86
C ASP A 82 1.28 -0.59 -2.35
N GLY A 83 2.51 -0.75 -1.80
CA GLY A 83 2.69 -0.91 -0.40
C GLY A 83 2.48 -2.28 0.16
N LEU A 84 2.73 -3.22 -0.65
CA LEU A 84 2.68 -4.61 -0.27
C LEU A 84 4.03 -5.04 0.30
N TYR A 85 4.01 -5.92 1.31
CA TYR A 85 5.22 -6.56 1.79
C TYR A 85 5.71 -7.59 0.79
N PRO A 86 7.03 -7.70 0.53
CA PRO A 86 7.59 -8.73 -0.34
C PRO A 86 7.41 -10.13 0.24
N SER A 87 7.53 -11.14 -0.61
CA SER A 87 7.37 -12.57 -0.25
C SER A 87 6.11 -12.87 0.56
N THR A 88 5.08 -12.05 0.41
CA THR A 88 3.85 -12.11 1.19
C THR A 88 2.69 -12.52 0.32
N SER A 89 1.92 -13.51 0.80
CA SER A 89 0.68 -13.92 0.14
C SER A 89 -0.47 -13.01 0.53
N TYR A 90 -1.17 -12.49 -0.47
CA TYR A 90 -2.34 -11.64 -0.32
C TYR A 90 -3.58 -12.30 -0.88
N SER A 91 -4.69 -12.09 -0.19
CA SER A 91 -6.02 -12.43 -0.64
C SER A 91 -6.75 -11.16 -1.08
N PHE A 92 -7.49 -11.22 -2.16
CA PHE A 92 -8.30 -10.09 -2.62
C PHE A 92 -9.58 -10.57 -3.29
N ARG A 93 -10.56 -9.67 -3.32
CA ARG A 93 -11.82 -9.87 -4.03
C ARG A 93 -12.38 -8.53 -4.47
N VAL A 94 -13.23 -8.57 -5.48
CA VAL A 94 -14.08 -7.43 -5.83
C VAL A 94 -15.39 -7.52 -5.07
N CYS A 95 -15.85 -6.38 -4.58
CA CYS A 95 -17.18 -6.20 -4.01
C CYS A 95 -17.95 -5.15 -4.82
N GLY A 96 -19.25 -5.37 -5.01
CA GLY A 96 -20.15 -4.44 -5.64
C GLY A 96 -21.27 -4.04 -4.70
N ARG A 97 -21.71 -2.80 -4.78
CA ARG A 97 -22.84 -2.25 -4.04
C ARG A 97 -23.74 -1.49 -5.00
N ASP A 98 -25.04 -1.71 -4.89
CA ASP A 98 -26.05 -0.88 -5.53
C ASP A 98 -26.08 0.51 -4.86
N ASP A 99 -25.99 1.57 -5.64
CA ASP A 99 -25.91 2.96 -5.12
C ASP A 99 -27.26 3.44 -4.59
N SER A 100 -28.36 2.73 -4.86
CA SER A 100 -29.69 2.98 -4.25
C SER A 100 -29.81 2.51 -2.79
N GLY A 101 -28.74 1.98 -2.20
CA GLY A 101 -28.72 1.52 -0.80
C GLY A 101 -28.83 0.00 -0.63
N GLY A 102 -28.58 -0.77 -1.67
CA GLY A 102 -28.55 -2.22 -1.63
C GLY A 102 -27.41 -2.81 -0.82
N SER A 103 -27.50 -4.11 -0.55
CA SER A 103 -26.47 -4.87 0.13
C SER A 103 -25.20 -4.98 -0.70
N THR A 104 -24.04 -4.94 -0.05
CA THR A 104 -22.76 -5.25 -0.68
C THR A 104 -22.66 -6.74 -0.97
N VAL A 105 -22.29 -7.10 -2.18
CA VAL A 105 -22.03 -8.47 -2.61
C VAL A 105 -20.59 -8.58 -3.08
N CYS A 106 -19.85 -9.57 -2.56
CA CYS A 106 -18.47 -9.80 -2.93
C CYS A 106 -18.33 -11.09 -3.75
N ALA A 107 -17.45 -11.02 -4.73
CA ALA A 107 -17.11 -12.16 -5.57
C ALA A 107 -16.15 -13.13 -4.86
N GLN A 108 -15.81 -14.21 -5.57
CA GLN A 108 -14.85 -15.20 -5.08
C GLN A 108 -13.49 -14.54 -4.77
N THR A 109 -12.91 -14.91 -3.63
CA THR A 109 -11.55 -14.51 -3.24
C THR A 109 -10.51 -15.19 -4.13
N ARG A 110 -9.51 -14.42 -4.54
CA ARG A 110 -8.30 -14.88 -5.20
C ARG A 110 -7.08 -14.52 -4.39
N THR A 111 -5.96 -15.15 -4.70
CA THR A 111 -4.69 -14.93 -4.04
C THR A 111 -3.59 -14.66 -5.05
N PHE A 112 -2.58 -13.90 -4.61
CA PHE A 112 -1.27 -13.77 -5.26
C PHE A 112 -0.18 -13.67 -4.20
N THR A 113 1.07 -13.85 -4.60
CA THR A 113 2.22 -13.69 -3.70
C THR A 113 3.19 -12.72 -4.35
N THR A 114 3.56 -11.68 -3.61
CA THR A 114 4.58 -10.71 -4.03
C THR A 114 5.94 -11.38 -4.17
N ILE A 115 6.76 -10.90 -5.10
CA ILE A 115 8.12 -11.41 -5.26
C ILE A 115 9.01 -10.99 -4.10
N ALA A 116 10.17 -11.65 -3.94
CA ALA A 116 11.14 -11.29 -2.92
C ALA A 116 11.69 -9.87 -3.14
N ALA A 117 12.06 -9.20 -2.07
CA ALA A 117 12.69 -7.90 -2.15
C ALA A 117 14.04 -7.99 -2.85
N THR A 118 14.32 -7.03 -3.73
CA THR A 118 15.61 -6.88 -4.41
C THR A 118 16.27 -5.55 -4.09
N GLN A 119 15.59 -4.69 -3.36
CA GLN A 119 16.07 -3.38 -2.90
C GLN A 119 15.38 -3.01 -1.59
N ASP A 120 16.07 -2.23 -0.79
CA ASP A 120 15.50 -1.60 0.40
C ASP A 120 14.45 -0.57 -0.01
N GLU A 121 13.31 -0.57 0.68
CA GLU A 121 12.27 0.44 0.46
C GLU A 121 11.72 0.95 1.79
N LEU A 122 11.40 2.23 1.81
CA LEU A 122 10.61 2.87 2.84
C LEU A 122 9.59 3.79 2.19
N TRP A 123 8.33 3.59 2.51
CA TRP A 123 7.31 4.55 2.12
C TRP A 123 6.18 4.60 3.14
N GLY A 124 5.47 5.69 3.16
CA GLY A 124 4.36 5.92 4.05
C GLY A 124 4.08 7.39 4.26
N GLY A 125 2.97 7.65 4.91
CA GLY A 125 2.51 8.97 5.31
C GLY A 125 2.08 8.98 6.75
N PHE A 126 2.28 10.10 7.41
CA PHE A 126 1.79 10.35 8.74
C PHE A 126 0.98 11.65 8.75
N PHE A 127 -0.28 11.50 9.13
CA PHE A 127 -1.21 12.59 9.34
C PHE A 127 -1.67 12.49 10.78
N GLY A 128 -1.47 13.47 11.61
CA GLY A 128 -1.93 13.24 12.97
C GLY A 128 -1.72 14.38 13.96
N SER A 129 -1.22 15.50 13.51
CA SER A 129 -1.21 16.74 14.27
C SER A 129 -1.28 17.90 13.29
N PRO A 130 -1.98 19.00 13.60
CA PRO A 130 -2.01 20.20 12.73
C PRO A 130 -0.62 20.75 12.41
N SER A 131 0.38 20.34 13.19
CA SER A 131 1.78 20.78 13.05
C SER A 131 2.69 19.69 12.46
N PHE A 132 2.16 18.49 12.10
CA PHE A 132 3.01 17.37 11.72
C PHE A 132 2.37 16.45 10.69
N ASN A 133 2.48 16.84 9.42
CA ASN A 133 2.14 15.99 8.28
C ASN A 133 3.39 15.70 7.49
N GLY A 134 3.53 14.50 6.97
CA GLY A 134 4.67 14.12 6.17
C GLY A 134 4.41 12.90 5.30
N TYR A 135 5.32 12.73 4.37
CA TYR A 135 5.31 11.64 3.42
C TYR A 135 6.75 11.28 3.08
N VAL A 136 7.02 10.00 2.95
CA VAL A 136 8.30 9.47 2.50
C VAL A 136 8.10 8.42 1.44
N ARG A 137 8.91 8.48 0.41
CA ARG A 137 9.12 7.40 -0.55
C ARG A 137 10.60 7.32 -0.86
N ALA A 138 11.25 6.28 -0.40
CA ALA A 138 12.69 6.09 -0.53
C ALA A 138 12.99 4.65 -0.94
N LYS A 139 14.03 4.48 -1.74
CA LYS A 139 14.58 3.18 -2.11
C LYS A 139 16.09 3.24 -2.20
N ALA A 140 16.72 2.12 -1.96
CA ALA A 140 18.17 1.94 -2.09
C ALA A 140 18.48 0.49 -2.50
N GLY A 141 19.67 0.22 -2.99
CA GLY A 141 20.15 -1.16 -3.07
C GLY A 141 20.36 -1.75 -1.66
N PRO A 142 20.59 -3.06 -1.55
CA PRO A 142 20.98 -3.69 -0.29
C PRO A 142 22.14 -2.91 0.35
N ASP A 143 22.15 -2.78 1.66
CA ASP A 143 23.13 -1.95 2.40
C ASP A 143 23.08 -0.43 2.11
N GLY A 144 21.99 0.05 1.48
CA GLY A 144 21.74 1.49 1.32
C GLY A 144 22.42 2.16 0.13
N GLN A 145 22.96 1.38 -0.85
CA GLN A 145 23.60 1.95 -2.03
C GLN A 145 22.57 2.65 -2.94
N ASN A 146 23.02 3.76 -3.55
CA ASN A 146 22.24 4.51 -4.54
C ASN A 146 20.86 4.94 -4.03
N ALA A 147 20.80 5.37 -2.78
CA ALA A 147 19.56 5.84 -2.19
C ALA A 147 18.94 6.98 -3.01
N SER A 148 17.64 6.90 -3.21
CA SER A 148 16.87 7.86 -4.00
C SER A 148 15.44 7.96 -3.49
N GLY A 149 14.76 9.04 -3.81
CA GLY A 149 13.37 9.25 -3.45
C GLY A 149 13.09 10.65 -2.95
N HIS A 150 11.99 10.79 -2.25
CA HIS A 150 11.49 12.06 -1.75
C HIS A 150 11.05 11.95 -0.29
N LEU A 151 11.38 12.96 0.49
CA LEU A 151 11.03 13.08 1.89
C LEU A 151 10.41 14.46 2.13
N SER A 152 9.19 14.48 2.61
CA SER A 152 8.45 15.69 2.94
C SER A 152 7.90 15.60 4.35
N ALA A 153 8.04 16.63 5.16
CA ALA A 153 7.48 16.69 6.50
C ALA A 153 7.34 18.14 6.96
N SER A 154 6.11 18.60 7.23
CA SER A 154 5.83 19.96 7.71
C SER A 154 6.58 21.05 6.91
N ASN A 155 7.69 21.55 7.43
CA ASN A 155 8.50 22.61 6.83
C ASN A 155 9.72 22.07 6.05
N PHE A 156 9.77 20.79 5.79
CA PHE A 156 10.84 20.14 5.03
C PHE A 156 10.31 19.52 3.75
N ASN A 157 11.01 19.75 2.65
CA ASN A 157 10.77 19.11 1.37
C ASN A 157 12.13 18.90 0.70
N GLY A 158 12.51 17.65 0.45
CA GLY A 158 13.84 17.33 -0.06
C GLY A 158 13.95 15.96 -0.72
N PHE A 159 15.08 15.76 -1.38
CA PHE A 159 15.46 14.50 -1.99
C PHE A 159 16.19 13.61 -1.01
N VAL A 160 15.91 12.31 -1.08
CA VAL A 160 16.59 11.29 -0.29
C VAL A 160 18.05 11.19 -0.72
N THR A 161 18.94 11.19 0.25
CA THR A 161 20.40 11.08 0.07
C THR A 161 20.98 9.85 0.77
N CYS A 162 20.29 9.28 1.72
CA CYS A 162 20.63 7.99 2.32
C CYS A 162 19.36 7.26 2.78
N LEU A 163 19.39 5.95 2.67
CA LEU A 163 18.42 5.02 3.27
C LEU A 163 19.20 3.86 3.86
N ARG A 164 18.86 3.44 5.05
CA ARG A 164 19.34 2.21 5.66
C ARG A 164 18.17 1.48 6.26
N VAL A 165 17.98 0.25 5.85
CA VAL A 165 16.98 -0.65 6.39
C VAL A 165 17.67 -1.78 7.16
N THR A 166 17.06 -2.25 8.21
CA THR A 166 17.49 -3.41 8.98
C THR A 166 16.25 -4.03 9.63
N GLY A 167 15.79 -5.14 9.08
CA GLY A 167 14.53 -5.78 9.47
C GLY A 167 13.34 -4.82 9.30
N ASN A 168 12.62 -4.56 10.38
CA ASN A 168 11.48 -3.66 10.37
C ASN A 168 11.82 -2.18 10.70
N ARG A 169 13.09 -1.79 10.60
CA ARG A 169 13.57 -0.44 10.94
C ARG A 169 14.20 0.22 9.75
N ALA A 170 13.89 1.48 9.54
CA ALA A 170 14.49 2.28 8.50
C ALA A 170 14.98 3.62 9.03
N ALA A 171 16.16 4.03 8.58
CA ALA A 171 16.64 5.41 8.70
C ALA A 171 16.73 6.01 7.31
N VAL A 172 16.08 7.13 7.09
CA VAL A 172 16.10 7.87 5.83
C VAL A 172 16.59 9.29 6.06
N GLY A 173 17.52 9.72 5.24
CA GLY A 173 18.04 11.07 5.25
C GLY A 173 17.76 11.78 3.93
N GLY A 174 17.41 13.05 4.02
CA GLY A 174 17.16 13.88 2.85
C GLY A 174 17.72 15.28 3.00
N VAL A 175 17.98 15.91 1.87
CA VAL A 175 18.46 17.30 1.77
C VAL A 175 17.42 18.11 1.01
N GLY A 176 16.94 19.16 1.65
CA GLY A 176 16.07 20.18 1.07
C GLY A 176 16.82 21.46 0.76
N GLN A 177 16.11 22.51 0.40
CA GLN A 177 16.69 23.78 -0.01
C GLN A 177 17.52 24.45 1.11
N ASN A 178 17.02 24.45 2.34
CA ASN A 178 17.64 25.17 3.46
C ASN A 178 17.94 24.29 4.68
N SER A 179 17.63 23.00 4.62
CA SER A 179 17.78 22.08 5.75
C SER A 179 18.05 20.67 5.27
N ALA A 180 18.64 19.88 6.16
CA ALA A 180 18.74 18.43 6.03
C ALA A 180 17.89 17.78 7.12
N MET A 181 17.35 16.60 6.85
CA MET A 181 16.53 15.86 7.80
C MET A 181 16.95 14.39 7.83
N ILE A 182 16.95 13.82 9.03
CA ILE A 182 16.94 12.38 9.23
C ILE A 182 15.61 12.00 9.88
N MET A 183 14.98 10.96 9.36
CA MET A 183 13.85 10.32 9.97
C MET A 183 14.16 8.84 10.21
N THR A 184 13.79 8.33 11.36
CA THR A 184 13.85 6.92 11.70
C THR A 184 12.44 6.39 11.91
N VAL A 185 12.19 5.19 11.43
CA VAL A 185 10.88 4.55 11.40
C VAL A 185 11.01 3.13 11.93
N VAL A 186 10.02 2.69 12.69
CA VAL A 186 9.82 1.27 13.03
C VAL A 186 8.44 0.86 12.53
N ASP A 187 8.42 -0.04 11.59
CA ASP A 187 7.21 -0.67 11.05
C ASP A 187 6.84 -1.85 11.94
N ASN A 188 5.71 -1.77 12.60
CA ASN A 188 5.19 -2.83 13.47
C ASN A 188 4.18 -3.75 12.75
N GLY A 189 4.17 -3.68 11.42
CA GLY A 189 3.36 -4.52 10.55
C GLY A 189 1.89 -4.08 10.49
N PRO A 190 1.08 -4.79 9.72
CA PRO A 190 -0.27 -4.34 9.34
C PRO A 190 -1.26 -4.26 10.50
N THR A 191 -0.90 -4.76 11.68
CA THR A 191 -1.76 -4.73 12.89
C THR A 191 -1.13 -3.96 14.04
N GLY A 192 0.13 -3.56 13.91
CA GLY A 192 0.87 -2.78 14.91
C GLY A 192 0.73 -1.28 14.68
N THR A 193 1.06 -0.51 15.71
CA THR A 193 1.20 0.95 15.57
C THR A 193 2.65 1.26 15.26
N ASP A 194 2.89 1.81 14.10
CA ASP A 194 4.22 2.24 13.69
C ASP A 194 4.71 3.40 14.54
N THR A 195 6.01 3.52 14.62
CA THR A 195 6.64 4.61 15.35
C THR A 195 7.69 5.31 14.50
N PHE A 196 7.91 6.59 14.77
CA PHE A 196 8.90 7.37 14.07
C PHE A 196 9.55 8.42 14.95
N GLN A 197 10.70 8.90 14.50
CA GLN A 197 11.40 10.08 15.06
C GLN A 197 12.02 10.86 13.92
N ARG A 198 12.09 12.17 14.05
CA ARG A 198 12.83 13.03 13.10
C ARG A 198 13.79 13.98 13.81
N SER A 199 14.82 14.34 13.08
CA SER A 199 15.75 15.42 13.43
C SER A 199 16.01 16.27 12.18
N VAL A 200 15.96 17.59 12.34
CA VAL A 200 16.25 18.57 11.29
C VAL A 200 17.49 19.33 11.66
N ALA A 201 18.40 19.51 10.72
CA ALA A 201 19.66 20.23 10.88
C ALA A 201 19.86 21.22 9.70
N PRO A 202 20.75 22.20 9.83
CA PRO A 202 21.17 23.00 8.68
C PRO A 202 21.68 22.15 7.53
N VAL A 203 21.47 22.59 6.29
CA VAL A 203 21.85 21.85 5.08
C VAL A 203 23.35 21.49 5.00
N ALA A 204 24.19 22.24 5.69
CA ALA A 204 25.64 21.97 5.75
C ALA A 204 25.99 20.63 6.46
N VAL A 205 25.03 20.03 7.18
CA VAL A 205 25.22 18.74 7.84
C VAL A 205 24.57 17.66 7.00
N ALA A 206 25.39 16.87 6.30
CA ALA A 206 24.87 15.75 5.51
C ALA A 206 24.21 14.70 6.41
N PRO A 207 23.02 14.21 6.06
CA PRO A 207 22.38 13.13 6.79
C PRO A 207 23.25 11.88 6.84
N ASN A 208 23.34 11.24 8.00
CA ASN A 208 24.08 10.00 8.22
C ASN A 208 23.12 8.91 8.72
N CYS A 209 22.54 8.13 7.82
CA CYS A 209 21.62 7.07 8.15
C CYS A 209 22.26 5.93 8.94
N ALA A 210 23.56 5.70 8.80
CA ALA A 210 24.28 4.66 9.54
C ALA A 210 24.41 4.99 11.05
N ALA A 211 24.45 6.29 11.40
CA ALA A 211 24.54 6.76 12.78
C ALA A 211 23.18 7.13 13.38
N ALA A 212 22.07 6.88 12.67
CA ALA A 212 20.75 7.26 13.14
C ALA A 212 20.33 6.45 14.38
N SER A 213 19.75 7.17 15.35
CA SER A 213 19.26 6.56 16.59
C SER A 213 17.77 6.23 16.47
N PHE A 214 17.37 5.10 17.03
CA PHE A 214 15.97 4.67 17.18
C PHE A 214 15.44 4.90 18.61
N ALA A 215 16.11 5.69 19.41
CA ALA A 215 15.60 6.12 20.71
C ALA A 215 14.50 7.19 20.54
N ASN A 216 13.61 7.28 21.54
CA ASN A 216 12.55 8.31 21.57
C ASN A 216 11.60 8.32 20.39
N GLN A 217 11.25 7.15 19.87
CA GLN A 217 10.22 6.99 18.83
C GLN A 217 8.86 7.42 19.37
N VAL A 218 8.07 8.08 18.53
CA VAL A 218 6.68 8.45 18.82
C VAL A 218 5.73 7.65 17.94
N PRO A 219 4.55 7.25 18.45
CA PRO A 219 3.57 6.53 17.67
C PRO A 219 3.06 7.38 16.49
N VAL A 220 2.79 6.73 15.36
CA VAL A 220 2.02 7.30 14.26
C VAL A 220 0.55 7.38 14.70
N ALA A 221 -0.15 8.44 14.34
CA ALA A 221 -1.57 8.55 14.67
C ALA A 221 -2.39 7.45 13.98
N THR A 222 -3.47 7.03 14.64
CA THR A 222 -4.31 5.89 14.21
C THR A 222 -5.05 6.08 12.90
N ASP A 223 -5.17 7.31 12.43
CA ASP A 223 -5.77 7.69 11.15
C ASP A 223 -4.76 7.85 10.02
N SER A 224 -3.48 7.58 10.29
CA SER A 224 -2.40 7.61 9.31
C SER A 224 -2.27 6.28 8.57
N GLU A 225 -1.73 6.32 7.36
CA GLU A 225 -1.46 5.12 6.56
C GLU A 225 -0.34 4.25 7.16
N GLY A 226 0.44 4.81 8.10
CA GLY A 226 1.61 4.16 8.66
C GLY A 226 2.80 4.14 7.71
N PHE A 227 3.76 3.27 8.02
CA PHE A 227 4.96 3.07 7.21
C PHE A 227 5.06 1.62 6.77
N ILE A 228 5.71 1.41 5.63
CA ILE A 228 6.14 0.10 5.15
C ILE A 228 7.63 0.13 4.96
N VAL A 229 8.31 -0.78 5.64
CA VAL A 229 9.75 -0.97 5.61
C VAL A 229 10.04 -2.32 4.96
N ILE A 230 10.84 -2.31 3.90
CA ILE A 230 11.25 -3.49 3.15
C ILE A 230 12.76 -3.59 3.22
N ASP A 231 13.26 -4.65 3.83
CA ASP A 231 14.68 -5.00 3.94
C ASP A 231 15.01 -6.01 2.83
N ALA A 232 15.91 -5.64 1.94
CA ALA A 232 16.40 -6.55 0.90
C ALA A 232 17.54 -7.42 1.46
N PRO A 233 17.55 -8.71 1.18
CA PRO A 233 18.57 -9.62 1.65
C PRO A 233 19.96 -9.38 1.05
#